data_220556af791942981a3f7f95591a8fbb
#
_entry.id   220556af791942981a3f7f95591a8fbb
#
_cell.length_a   1.000
_cell.length_b   1.000
_cell.length_c   1.000
_cell.angle_alpha   90.00
_cell.angle_beta   90.00
_cell.angle_gamma   90.00
#
_symmetry.space_group_name_H-M   'P 1'
#
loop_
_entity.id
_entity.type
_entity.pdbx_description
1 polymer ?
#
loop_
_entity_poly.entity_id
_entity_poly.type
_entity_poly.pdbx_seq_one_letter_code
_entity_poly.pdbx_strand_id
1 'polypeptide(L)'
;MKKHLLLLIFICLSIFGFSQSRTFTGKPTYQILTKRAGTYLGTTTVELFPAIAPLHVANFDSLVNVQFYDSTAFHRVIPGFMIQGGDPNSRSGPTSTWGMGEPSQPTVNAEFSAAKHLRGILSAARDTAINSANSQFFICVAPCAWLNGLYSIYGRVTSGMNTVDTIVNSPRDSVDNPLQKIEMFITYIGSNDTLASAPTLNLPLNNSYGAATARALKWYAQNDGIIYHVQVSTDSTFATTYKSVDVGTNAYTVTGLIPGNRYYWRVNTNNGGNVSAYSTVWNFLISGTGIDSYSEENQISVYPNPSSGPFVFSNLEKENTIEIFDITGRSILKTIVKNPSYKIDLSNKAKGIYFYSITNQNKKVQQGKIIVQ
;
A
#
# COMPACT_ATOMS: atom_id res chain seq x y z
N MET A 1 8.50 62.14 59.61
CA MET A 1 9.22 61.19 58.77
C MET A 1 8.34 59.97 58.54
N LYS A 2 7.62 59.86 57.41
CA LYS A 2 6.78 58.74 57.05
C LYS A 2 7.58 57.85 56.07
N LYS A 3 7.91 56.64 56.48
CA LYS A 3 8.58 55.64 55.62
C LYS A 3 7.51 54.96 54.75
N HIS A 4 7.57 55.15 53.44
CA HIS A 4 6.78 54.41 52.48
C HIS A 4 7.47 53.05 52.21
N LEU A 5 6.80 51.96 52.59
CA LEU A 5 7.17 50.60 52.30
C LEU A 5 6.65 50.26 50.88
N LEU A 6 7.55 50.15 49.90
CA LEU A 6 7.22 49.76 48.56
C LEU A 6 7.13 48.21 48.53
N LEU A 7 5.92 47.69 48.39
CA LEU A 7 5.61 46.26 48.25
C LEU A 7 5.77 45.90 46.77
N LEU A 8 6.86 45.27 46.37
CA LEU A 8 7.04 44.68 45.03
C LEU A 8 6.20 43.39 44.98
N ILE A 9 5.07 43.43 44.28
CA ILE A 9 4.30 42.24 43.92
C ILE A 9 4.96 41.63 42.68
N PHE A 10 5.70 40.53 42.85
CA PHE A 10 6.10 39.65 41.76
C PHE A 10 4.87 38.91 41.22
N ILE A 11 4.29 39.39 40.11
CA ILE A 11 3.31 38.65 39.34
C ILE A 11 4.08 37.59 38.56
N CYS A 12 4.10 36.35 39.06
CA CYS A 12 4.52 35.18 38.30
C CYS A 12 3.47 34.94 37.22
N LEU A 13 3.64 35.55 36.04
CA LEU A 13 2.95 35.10 34.84
C LEU A 13 3.44 33.71 34.50
N SER A 14 2.70 32.69 34.93
CA SER A 14 2.81 31.37 34.35
C SER A 14 2.32 31.47 32.88
N ILE A 15 3.27 31.64 31.97
CA ILE A 15 3.01 31.50 30.55
C ILE A 15 2.67 30.02 30.35
N PHE A 16 1.39 29.69 30.35
CA PHE A 16 0.90 28.46 29.75
C PHE A 16 1.18 28.59 28.26
N GLY A 17 2.35 28.13 27.84
CA GLY A 17 2.66 27.94 26.43
C GLY A 17 1.66 26.91 25.90
N PHE A 18 0.64 27.39 25.19
CA PHE A 18 -0.13 26.52 24.31
C PHE A 18 0.89 25.89 23.34
N SER A 19 1.15 24.62 23.52
CA SER A 19 1.91 23.86 22.52
C SER A 19 1.16 24.00 21.21
N GLN A 20 1.70 24.82 20.27
CA GLN A 20 1.13 24.88 18.93
C GLN A 20 1.25 23.49 18.32
N SER A 21 0.11 22.89 17.96
CA SER A 21 0.12 21.65 17.17
C SER A 21 0.87 21.92 15.87
N ARG A 22 1.84 21.08 15.56
CA ARG A 22 2.56 21.17 14.29
C ARG A 22 1.61 20.87 13.14
N THR A 23 1.71 21.65 12.07
CA THR A 23 1.08 21.34 10.78
C THR A 23 2.10 20.60 9.93
N PHE A 24 1.75 19.41 9.47
CA PHE A 24 2.64 18.58 8.65
C PHE A 24 2.26 18.69 7.18
N THR A 25 3.24 18.96 6.33
CA THR A 25 3.11 18.94 4.86
C THR A 25 3.50 17.58 4.26
N GLY A 26 4.17 16.74 5.05
CA GLY A 26 4.64 15.40 4.71
C GLY A 26 4.46 14.43 5.87
N LYS A 27 5.31 13.42 5.94
CA LYS A 27 5.31 12.39 6.99
C LYS A 27 6.21 12.80 8.15
N PRO A 28 5.67 13.24 9.30
CA PRO A 28 6.49 13.58 10.45
C PRO A 28 7.24 12.34 10.92
N THR A 29 8.51 12.53 11.24
CA THR A 29 9.47 11.46 11.55
C THR A 29 9.95 11.60 12.99
N TYR A 30 9.97 10.49 13.70
CA TYR A 30 10.34 10.42 15.11
C TYR A 30 11.39 9.35 15.33
N GLN A 31 12.26 9.60 16.30
CA GLN A 31 13.22 8.65 16.82
C GLN A 31 12.74 8.11 18.16
N ILE A 32 12.67 6.81 18.30
CA ILE A 32 12.38 6.09 19.54
C ILE A 32 13.68 5.50 20.05
N LEU A 33 14.30 6.15 21.02
CA LEU A 33 15.45 5.60 21.75
C LEU A 33 14.93 4.66 22.81
N THR A 34 15.51 3.47 22.90
CA THR A 34 15.13 2.46 23.89
C THR A 34 16.28 2.07 24.83
N LYS A 35 15.94 1.89 26.11
CA LYS A 35 16.86 1.39 27.14
C LYS A 35 16.26 0.16 27.80
N ARG A 36 17.10 -0.80 28.18
CA ARG A 36 16.73 -1.94 29.02
C ARG A 36 17.47 -1.82 30.35
N ALA A 37 16.73 -1.75 31.46
CA ALA A 37 17.31 -1.56 32.79
C ALA A 37 18.33 -0.39 32.82
N GLY A 38 17.99 0.75 32.17
CA GLY A 38 18.84 1.93 32.08
C GLY A 38 19.95 1.88 31.01
N THR A 39 20.26 0.72 30.44
CA THR A 39 21.31 0.55 29.41
C THR A 39 20.72 0.75 28.00
N TYR A 40 21.41 1.50 27.12
CA TYR A 40 21.02 1.70 25.74
C TYR A 40 20.86 0.34 25.02
N LEU A 41 19.69 0.14 24.41
CA LEU A 41 19.34 -1.07 23.66
C LEU A 41 19.40 -0.84 22.14
N GLY A 42 18.95 0.32 21.71
CA GLY A 42 18.90 0.68 20.30
C GLY A 42 17.96 1.85 20.03
N THR A 43 17.89 2.20 18.75
CA THR A 43 17.03 3.28 18.26
C THR A 43 16.21 2.79 17.09
N THR A 44 14.92 3.17 17.06
CA THR A 44 13.98 2.90 15.96
C THR A 44 13.51 4.22 15.41
N THR A 45 13.51 4.39 14.09
CA THR A 45 12.93 5.56 13.43
C THR A 45 11.58 5.20 12.84
N VAL A 46 10.58 6.03 13.08
CA VAL A 46 9.23 5.87 12.56
C VAL A 46 8.81 7.12 11.79
N GLU A 47 8.09 6.94 10.70
CA GLU A 47 7.35 8.03 10.03
C GLU A 47 5.85 7.82 10.22
N LEU A 48 5.10 8.90 10.41
CA LEU A 48 3.66 8.83 10.61
C LEU A 48 2.90 9.27 9.35
N PHE A 49 1.61 8.92 9.29
CA PHE A 49 0.76 9.00 8.11
C PHE A 49 -0.39 10.00 8.27
N PRO A 50 -0.13 11.34 8.25
CA PRO A 50 -1.19 12.34 8.45
C PRO A 50 -2.26 12.33 7.35
N ALA A 51 -1.96 11.83 6.13
CA ALA A 51 -2.94 11.67 5.06
C ALA A 51 -3.81 10.41 5.20
N ILE A 52 -3.57 9.58 6.23
CA ILE A 52 -4.35 8.35 6.50
C ILE A 52 -5.06 8.45 7.84
N ALA A 53 -4.37 8.90 8.89
CA ALA A 53 -4.88 8.95 10.25
C ALA A 53 -4.46 10.26 10.95
N PRO A 54 -4.99 11.42 10.50
CA PRO A 54 -4.60 12.74 11.01
C PRO A 54 -4.81 12.92 12.49
N LEU A 55 -5.89 12.36 13.08
CA LEU A 55 -6.17 12.48 14.51
C LEU A 55 -5.16 11.75 15.37
N HIS A 56 -4.78 10.52 14.96
CA HIS A 56 -3.77 9.72 15.68
C HIS A 56 -2.37 10.35 15.54
N VAL A 57 -2.04 10.91 14.37
CA VAL A 57 -0.78 11.63 14.17
C VAL A 57 -0.72 12.87 15.06
N ALA A 58 -1.77 13.68 15.10
CA ALA A 58 -1.84 14.88 15.93
C ALA A 58 -1.75 14.53 17.43
N ASN A 59 -2.45 13.48 17.86
CA ASN A 59 -2.39 12.99 19.25
C ASN A 59 -0.96 12.52 19.60
N PHE A 60 -0.33 11.69 18.78
CA PHE A 60 1.03 11.21 19.02
C PHE A 60 2.03 12.37 19.09
N ASP A 61 1.97 13.32 18.14
CA ASP A 61 2.83 14.50 18.16
C ASP A 61 2.64 15.35 19.41
N SER A 62 1.40 15.58 19.82
CA SER A 62 1.11 16.37 21.03
C SER A 62 1.69 15.71 22.29
N LEU A 63 1.62 14.39 22.39
CA LEU A 63 2.18 13.61 23.49
C LEU A 63 3.72 13.63 23.47
N VAL A 64 4.34 13.55 22.30
CA VAL A 64 5.80 13.71 22.15
C VAL A 64 6.24 15.11 22.56
N ASN A 65 5.52 16.14 22.16
CA ASN A 65 5.86 17.53 22.50
C ASN A 65 5.91 17.82 24.01
N VAL A 66 5.08 17.11 24.79
CA VAL A 66 5.08 17.23 26.25
C VAL A 66 5.89 16.13 26.94
N GLN A 67 6.73 15.41 26.19
CA GLN A 67 7.58 14.32 26.68
C GLN A 67 6.78 13.22 27.44
N PHE A 68 5.51 13.04 27.02
CA PHE A 68 4.61 12.08 27.68
C PHE A 68 5.15 10.66 27.62
N TYR A 69 5.84 10.27 26.58
CA TYR A 69 6.39 8.91 26.40
C TYR A 69 7.66 8.65 27.17
N ASP A 70 8.32 9.70 27.69
CA ASP A 70 9.62 9.54 28.37
C ASP A 70 9.52 8.62 29.57
N SER A 71 10.37 7.62 29.60
CA SER A 71 10.42 6.54 30.58
C SER A 71 9.17 5.64 30.64
N THR A 72 8.18 5.79 29.72
CA THR A 72 7.18 4.73 29.55
C THR A 72 7.82 3.49 28.95
N ALA A 73 7.17 2.33 29.05
CA ALA A 73 7.75 1.06 28.63
C ALA A 73 7.04 0.43 27.43
N PHE A 74 7.79 -0.38 26.67
CA PHE A 74 7.19 -1.48 25.92
C PHE A 74 6.78 -2.55 26.92
N HIS A 75 5.53 -2.52 27.32
CA HIS A 75 5.00 -3.32 28.43
C HIS A 75 4.43 -4.68 27.98
N ARG A 76 4.24 -4.91 26.69
CA ARG A 76 3.76 -6.18 26.14
C ARG A 76 4.50 -6.53 24.88
N VAL A 77 5.12 -7.72 24.83
CA VAL A 77 5.96 -8.18 23.73
C VAL A 77 5.58 -9.62 23.36
N ILE A 78 5.10 -9.81 22.11
CA ILE A 78 4.67 -11.14 21.64
C ILE A 78 5.43 -11.47 20.34
N PRO A 79 6.39 -12.42 20.38
CA PRO A 79 7.08 -12.90 19.18
C PRO A 79 6.10 -13.36 18.10
N GLY A 80 6.40 -13.01 16.85
CA GLY A 80 5.53 -13.31 15.71
C GLY A 80 4.29 -12.41 15.60
N PHE A 81 4.10 -11.44 16.53
CA PHE A 81 2.97 -10.53 16.52
C PHE A 81 3.42 -9.06 16.60
N MET A 82 3.70 -8.53 17.81
CA MET A 82 3.96 -7.11 18.00
C MET A 82 4.71 -6.78 19.29
N ILE A 83 5.20 -5.55 19.39
CA ILE A 83 5.56 -4.89 20.64
C ILE A 83 4.58 -3.75 20.90
N GLN A 84 4.06 -3.63 22.14
CA GLN A 84 3.09 -2.60 22.55
C GLN A 84 3.67 -1.78 23.70
N GLY A 85 3.47 -0.46 23.64
CA GLY A 85 3.95 0.47 24.65
C GLY A 85 3.12 1.75 24.71
N GLY A 86 3.64 2.75 25.47
CA GLY A 86 3.03 4.08 25.57
C GLY A 86 1.99 4.22 26.66
N ASP A 87 1.85 3.25 27.58
CA ASP A 87 1.01 3.37 28.76
C ASP A 87 1.71 4.23 29.84
N PRO A 88 1.07 5.30 30.35
CA PRO A 88 1.63 6.14 31.43
C PRO A 88 1.91 5.37 32.71
N ASN A 89 1.12 4.34 33.04
CA ASN A 89 1.32 3.51 34.23
C ASN A 89 2.67 2.77 34.19
N SER A 90 3.22 2.53 33.00
CA SER A 90 4.52 1.87 32.83
C SER A 90 5.73 2.77 33.12
N ARG A 91 5.51 4.06 33.41
CA ARG A 91 6.60 4.99 33.77
C ARG A 91 7.19 4.64 35.14
N SER A 92 6.36 4.48 36.13
CA SER A 92 6.80 4.24 37.53
C SER A 92 5.89 3.30 38.34
N GLY A 93 4.76 2.87 37.78
CA GLY A 93 3.81 1.99 38.42
C GLY A 93 4.27 0.52 38.46
N PRO A 94 3.64 -0.32 39.29
CA PRO A 94 3.90 -1.75 39.32
C PRO A 94 3.49 -2.40 38.00
N THR A 95 4.20 -3.47 37.59
CA THR A 95 3.95 -4.17 36.31
C THR A 95 2.50 -4.67 36.17
N SER A 96 1.82 -4.94 37.28
CA SER A 96 0.41 -5.35 37.30
C SER A 96 -0.58 -4.28 36.77
N THR A 97 -0.15 -3.00 36.70
CA THR A 97 -0.98 -1.89 36.16
C THR A 97 -0.61 -1.53 34.71
N TRP A 98 0.47 -2.13 34.19
CA TRP A 98 0.93 -1.80 32.84
C TRP A 98 -0.06 -2.29 31.79
N GLY A 99 -0.34 -1.44 30.81
CA GLY A 99 -1.32 -1.70 29.75
C GLY A 99 -2.75 -1.31 30.10
N MET A 100 -3.05 -0.98 31.36
CA MET A 100 -4.41 -0.61 31.80
C MET A 100 -4.83 0.79 31.30
N GLY A 101 -3.87 1.65 30.97
CA GLY A 101 -4.12 3.04 30.59
C GLY A 101 -4.50 3.90 31.79
N GLU A 102 -4.81 5.17 31.51
CA GLU A 102 -5.26 6.16 32.49
C GLU A 102 -6.69 6.58 32.10
N PRO A 103 -7.71 6.33 32.93
CA PRO A 103 -9.13 6.62 32.59
C PRO A 103 -9.42 8.09 32.24
N SER A 104 -8.63 9.02 32.77
CA SER A 104 -8.75 10.45 32.48
C SER A 104 -8.12 10.89 31.16
N GLN A 105 -7.39 10.00 30.49
CA GLN A 105 -6.70 10.34 29.26
C GLN A 105 -7.68 10.49 28.08
N PRO A 106 -7.60 11.59 27.31
CA PRO A 106 -8.44 11.78 26.14
C PRO A 106 -8.31 10.63 25.15
N THR A 107 -9.42 10.22 24.56
CA THR A 107 -9.47 9.18 23.53
C THR A 107 -9.46 9.79 22.13
N VAL A 108 -9.02 8.99 21.15
CA VAL A 108 -8.96 9.34 19.73
C VAL A 108 -9.96 8.50 18.96
N ASN A 109 -10.78 9.12 18.14
CA ASN A 109 -11.69 8.41 17.25
C ASN A 109 -10.94 7.53 16.27
N ALA A 110 -11.51 6.35 15.98
CA ALA A 110 -10.92 5.40 15.04
C ALA A 110 -10.80 5.98 13.61
N GLU A 111 -9.66 5.71 12.97
CA GLU A 111 -9.37 6.09 11.60
C GLU A 111 -8.98 4.82 10.81
N PHE A 112 -9.95 3.92 10.63
CA PHE A 112 -9.71 2.67 9.91
C PHE A 112 -9.51 2.93 8.42
N SER A 113 -8.59 2.21 7.81
CA SER A 113 -8.23 2.39 6.41
C SER A 113 -7.97 1.05 5.71
N ALA A 114 -7.73 1.10 4.41
CA ALA A 114 -7.36 -0.08 3.62
C ALA A 114 -5.90 -0.51 3.82
N ALA A 115 -5.09 0.25 4.54
CA ALA A 115 -3.70 -0.11 4.87
C ALA A 115 -3.62 -1.48 5.54
N LYS A 116 -2.50 -2.19 5.34
CA LYS A 116 -2.29 -3.54 5.85
C LYS A 116 -1.33 -3.54 7.02
N HIS A 117 -1.64 -4.31 8.07
CA HIS A 117 -0.73 -4.55 9.19
C HIS A 117 0.40 -5.49 8.75
N LEU A 118 1.39 -4.93 8.09
CA LEU A 118 2.62 -5.61 7.69
C LEU A 118 3.70 -5.41 8.77
N ARG A 119 4.79 -6.18 8.67
CA ARG A 119 5.96 -5.98 9.55
C ARG A 119 6.43 -4.52 9.50
N GLY A 120 6.65 -3.92 10.67
CA GLY A 120 7.10 -2.54 10.85
C GLY A 120 5.96 -1.51 10.89
N ILE A 121 4.70 -1.89 10.68
CA ILE A 121 3.56 -0.97 10.80
C ILE A 121 3.34 -0.59 12.27
N LEU A 122 3.11 0.70 12.48
CA LEU A 122 2.73 1.32 13.74
C LEU A 122 1.23 1.59 13.73
N SER A 123 0.54 1.10 14.76
CA SER A 123 -0.92 1.19 14.88
C SER A 123 -1.34 1.52 16.31
N ALA A 124 -2.50 2.14 16.45
CA ALA A 124 -3.05 2.51 17.75
C ALA A 124 -3.57 1.27 18.49
N ALA A 125 -3.15 1.11 19.75
CA ALA A 125 -3.78 0.16 20.64
C ALA A 125 -5.10 0.73 21.17
N ARG A 126 -6.08 -0.12 21.38
CA ARG A 126 -7.41 0.24 21.89
C ARG A 126 -8.03 -0.88 22.70
N ASP A 127 -9.00 -0.56 23.51
CA ASP A 127 -9.88 -1.49 24.19
C ASP A 127 -10.99 -2.01 23.25
N THR A 128 -11.99 -2.68 23.77
CA THR A 128 -13.15 -3.20 23.01
C THR A 128 -13.92 -2.09 22.30
N ALA A 129 -14.06 -0.91 22.91
CA ALA A 129 -14.68 0.24 22.29
C ALA A 129 -13.84 0.77 21.12
N ILE A 130 -14.50 1.01 19.97
CA ILE A 130 -13.83 1.42 18.72
C ILE A 130 -13.02 2.72 18.90
N ASN A 131 -13.57 3.68 19.66
CA ASN A 131 -12.99 5.00 19.86
C ASN A 131 -12.26 5.13 21.22
N SER A 132 -11.63 4.07 21.71
CA SER A 132 -10.92 4.05 23.00
C SER A 132 -9.40 4.18 22.88
N ALA A 133 -8.85 4.34 21.67
CA ALA A 133 -7.43 4.60 21.50
C ALA A 133 -7.01 5.88 22.22
N ASN A 134 -5.81 5.89 22.80
CA ASN A 134 -5.25 7.06 23.48
C ASN A 134 -3.74 7.21 23.22
N SER A 135 -2.87 6.97 24.20
CA SER A 135 -1.41 7.05 24.04
C SER A 135 -0.77 5.73 23.63
N GLN A 136 -1.45 4.60 23.87
CA GLN A 136 -0.85 3.29 23.62
C GLN A 136 -0.80 2.96 22.12
N PHE A 137 0.32 2.40 21.69
CA PHE A 137 0.56 1.98 20.32
C PHE A 137 1.28 0.64 20.26
N PHE A 138 1.25 0.00 19.10
CA PHE A 138 2.03 -1.20 18.84
C PHE A 138 2.74 -1.15 17.49
N ILE A 139 3.86 -1.88 17.39
CA ILE A 139 4.62 -2.08 16.15
C ILE A 139 4.57 -3.56 15.80
N CYS A 140 4.06 -3.89 14.62
CA CYS A 140 3.99 -5.26 14.12
C CYS A 140 5.39 -5.81 13.83
N VAL A 141 5.72 -7.01 14.31
CA VAL A 141 6.97 -7.71 13.98
C VAL A 141 6.78 -8.75 12.86
N ALA A 142 5.54 -9.04 12.53
CA ALA A 142 5.13 -9.92 11.42
C ALA A 142 3.81 -9.38 10.81
N PRO A 143 3.35 -9.87 9.65
CA PRO A 143 2.03 -9.53 9.12
C PRO A 143 0.90 -9.96 10.05
N CYS A 144 0.00 -9.02 10.39
CA CYS A 144 -1.12 -9.22 11.31
C CYS A 144 -2.44 -8.97 10.59
N ALA A 145 -2.74 -9.77 9.57
CA ALA A 145 -3.87 -9.54 8.66
C ALA A 145 -5.24 -9.50 9.36
N TRP A 146 -5.39 -10.14 10.51
CA TRP A 146 -6.61 -10.14 11.33
C TRP A 146 -6.95 -8.79 11.96
N LEU A 147 -5.99 -7.84 11.98
CA LEU A 147 -6.19 -6.47 12.46
C LEU A 147 -6.60 -5.49 11.37
N ASN A 148 -6.51 -5.89 10.08
CA ASN A 148 -6.82 -5.00 8.96
C ASN A 148 -8.26 -4.48 9.00
N GLY A 149 -8.42 -3.15 8.92
CA GLY A 149 -9.72 -2.50 9.00
C GLY A 149 -10.34 -2.46 10.40
N LEU A 150 -9.65 -2.96 11.43
CA LEU A 150 -10.12 -3.01 12.82
C LEU A 150 -9.28 -2.14 13.78
N TYR A 151 -8.07 -1.75 13.38
CA TYR A 151 -7.17 -0.88 14.12
C TYR A 151 -6.65 0.24 13.22
N SER A 152 -6.43 1.43 13.81
CA SER A 152 -5.96 2.62 13.09
C SER A 152 -4.46 2.55 12.85
N ILE A 153 -4.07 2.33 11.61
CA ILE A 153 -2.68 2.41 11.17
C ILE A 153 -2.34 3.88 10.96
N TYR A 154 -1.30 4.39 11.63
CA TYR A 154 -0.91 5.78 11.51
C TYR A 154 0.59 6.01 11.33
N GLY A 155 1.38 4.93 11.08
CA GLY A 155 2.80 5.04 10.82
C GLY A 155 3.48 3.74 10.46
N ARG A 156 4.78 3.82 10.22
CA ARG A 156 5.67 2.68 10.00
C ARG A 156 7.09 2.95 10.48
N VAL A 157 7.81 1.88 10.77
CA VAL A 157 9.25 1.90 10.99
C VAL A 157 9.97 2.09 9.66
N THR A 158 10.90 3.05 9.60
CA THR A 158 11.77 3.30 8.44
C THR A 158 13.19 2.80 8.66
N SER A 159 13.63 2.72 9.92
CA SER A 159 14.92 2.11 10.29
C SER A 159 14.89 1.58 11.73
N GLY A 160 15.81 0.69 12.08
CA GLY A 160 15.92 0.14 13.43
C GLY A 160 14.97 -1.02 13.73
N MET A 161 14.49 -1.76 12.72
CA MET A 161 13.69 -2.99 12.95
C MET A 161 14.45 -4.08 13.73
N ASN A 162 15.77 -4.10 13.69
CA ASN A 162 16.61 -4.95 14.53
C ASN A 162 16.45 -4.64 16.02
N THR A 163 16.28 -3.36 16.39
CA THR A 163 15.95 -2.97 17.77
C THR A 163 14.58 -3.49 18.18
N VAL A 164 13.58 -3.36 17.30
CA VAL A 164 12.23 -3.92 17.53
C VAL A 164 12.29 -5.44 17.71
N ASP A 165 13.10 -6.15 16.90
CA ASP A 165 13.31 -7.60 17.05
C ASP A 165 13.99 -7.96 18.38
N THR A 166 14.94 -7.15 18.84
CA THR A 166 15.59 -7.33 20.13
C THR A 166 14.60 -7.14 21.28
N ILE A 167 13.68 -6.16 21.16
CA ILE A 167 12.64 -5.91 22.16
C ILE A 167 11.66 -7.09 22.22
N VAL A 168 11.11 -7.53 21.08
CA VAL A 168 10.10 -8.60 21.05
C VAL A 168 10.63 -9.95 21.54
N ASN A 169 11.92 -10.21 21.40
CA ASN A 169 12.57 -11.43 21.86
C ASN A 169 13.12 -11.33 23.31
N SER A 170 12.79 -10.26 24.04
CA SER A 170 13.18 -10.12 25.44
C SER A 170 12.52 -11.19 26.30
N PRO A 171 13.20 -11.72 27.35
CA PRO A 171 12.58 -12.56 28.37
C PRO A 171 11.34 -11.85 28.95
N ARG A 172 10.21 -12.54 29.00
CA ARG A 172 8.92 -12.03 29.45
C ARG A 172 8.22 -12.98 30.39
N ASP A 173 7.28 -12.47 31.16
CA ASP A 173 6.43 -13.25 32.06
C ASP A 173 5.24 -13.91 31.31
N SER A 174 4.36 -14.56 32.07
CA SER A 174 3.19 -15.29 31.54
C SER A 174 2.09 -14.38 30.94
N VAL A 175 2.16 -13.06 31.15
CA VAL A 175 1.25 -12.06 30.60
C VAL A 175 1.92 -11.16 29.56
N ASP A 176 3.07 -11.62 29.04
CA ASP A 176 3.86 -10.99 27.99
C ASP A 176 4.57 -9.68 28.39
N ASN A 177 4.70 -9.35 29.69
CA ASN A 177 5.53 -8.23 30.12
C ASN A 177 7.01 -8.60 30.09
N PRO A 178 7.90 -7.75 29.54
CA PRO A 178 9.35 -7.97 29.66
C PRO A 178 9.79 -8.04 31.13
N LEU A 179 10.60 -9.04 31.48
CA LEU A 179 11.13 -9.20 32.84
C LEU A 179 12.02 -8.03 33.30
N GLN A 180 12.63 -7.33 32.34
CA GLN A 180 13.35 -6.09 32.57
C GLN A 180 12.64 -4.98 31.83
N LYS A 181 12.38 -3.87 32.51
CA LYS A 181 11.73 -2.70 31.90
C LYS A 181 12.49 -2.23 30.66
N ILE A 182 11.77 -2.09 29.55
CA ILE A 182 12.29 -1.55 28.29
C ILE A 182 11.67 -0.17 28.08
N GLU A 183 12.41 0.85 28.46
CA GLU A 183 11.98 2.24 28.43
C GLU A 183 12.11 2.83 27.04
N MET A 184 11.22 3.77 26.70
CA MET A 184 11.29 4.56 25.48
C MET A 184 11.42 6.05 25.78
N PHE A 185 12.08 6.74 24.84
CA PHE A 185 12.19 8.20 24.79
C PHE A 185 11.95 8.59 23.33
N ILE A 186 10.94 9.41 23.07
CA ILE A 186 10.52 9.71 21.71
C ILE A 186 10.78 11.18 21.38
N THR A 187 11.49 11.42 20.27
CA THR A 187 11.84 12.76 19.82
C THR A 187 11.44 12.95 18.37
N TYR A 188 10.83 14.10 18.06
CA TYR A 188 10.61 14.52 16.68
C TYR A 188 11.94 14.91 16.04
N ILE A 189 12.22 14.39 14.84
CA ILE A 189 13.51 14.60 14.13
C ILE A 189 13.35 15.24 12.75
N GLY A 190 12.12 15.59 12.35
CA GLY A 190 11.86 16.22 11.05
C GLY A 190 10.67 15.65 10.31
N SER A 191 10.54 15.97 9.04
CA SER A 191 9.48 15.47 8.16
C SER A 191 10.07 14.86 6.88
N ASN A 192 9.46 13.77 6.41
CA ASN A 192 9.74 13.22 5.09
C ASN A 192 8.68 13.77 4.12
N ASP A 193 9.06 14.77 3.34
CA ASP A 193 8.17 15.47 2.41
C ASP A 193 8.18 14.88 0.99
N THR A 194 8.65 13.62 0.84
CA THR A 194 8.61 12.91 -0.45
C THR A 194 7.16 12.80 -0.94
N LEU A 195 6.91 13.33 -2.14
CA LEU A 195 5.60 13.31 -2.76
C LEU A 195 5.27 11.89 -3.26
N ALA A 196 4.00 11.51 -3.12
CA ALA A 196 3.50 10.27 -3.69
C ALA A 196 3.53 10.32 -5.22
N SER A 197 3.97 9.22 -5.83
CA SER A 197 4.00 9.07 -7.28
C SER A 197 2.79 8.33 -7.81
N ALA A 198 2.27 8.76 -8.96
CA ALA A 198 1.18 8.07 -9.64
C ALA A 198 1.64 6.66 -10.08
N PRO A 199 0.81 5.61 -9.88
CA PRO A 199 1.19 4.26 -10.29
C PRO A 199 1.23 4.13 -11.81
N THR A 200 2.11 3.26 -12.32
CA THR A 200 2.06 2.78 -13.70
C THR A 200 1.14 1.56 -13.75
N LEU A 201 0.14 1.59 -14.63
CA LEU A 201 -0.80 0.49 -14.79
C LEU A 201 -0.13 -0.69 -15.48
N ASN A 202 -0.59 -1.91 -15.18
CA ASN A 202 -0.03 -3.16 -15.69
C ASN A 202 -1.08 -4.01 -16.42
N LEU A 203 -2.15 -4.42 -15.74
CA LEU A 203 -3.20 -5.27 -16.30
C LEU A 203 -4.60 -4.77 -15.88
N PRO A 204 -5.63 -4.97 -16.74
CA PRO A 204 -5.57 -5.43 -18.12
C PRO A 204 -4.89 -4.41 -19.02
N LEU A 205 -4.29 -4.84 -20.12
CA LEU A 205 -3.66 -3.91 -21.07
C LEU A 205 -4.65 -2.88 -21.59
N ASN A 206 -4.16 -1.68 -21.87
CA ASN A 206 -5.00 -0.61 -22.38
C ASN A 206 -5.66 -1.01 -23.72
N ASN A 207 -6.94 -0.66 -23.90
CA ASN A 207 -7.79 -1.05 -25.04
C ASN A 207 -7.97 -2.56 -25.20
N SER A 208 -7.72 -3.36 -24.17
CA SER A 208 -7.95 -4.81 -24.19
C SER A 208 -9.46 -5.13 -24.16
N TYR A 209 -9.78 -6.37 -24.46
CA TYR A 209 -11.14 -6.89 -24.42
C TYR A 209 -11.17 -8.30 -23.77
N GLY A 210 -12.33 -8.72 -23.28
CA GLY A 210 -12.52 -10.06 -22.72
C GLY A 210 -13.96 -10.26 -22.26
N ALA A 211 -14.41 -11.51 -22.19
CA ALA A 211 -15.79 -11.85 -21.90
C ALA A 211 -16.10 -11.97 -20.39
N ALA A 212 -15.08 -12.04 -19.53
CA ALA A 212 -15.28 -12.22 -18.10
C ALA A 212 -15.92 -10.99 -17.44
N THR A 213 -16.98 -11.19 -16.69
CA THR A 213 -17.69 -10.14 -15.92
C THR A 213 -16.97 -9.75 -14.63
N ALA A 214 -15.79 -10.30 -14.40
CA ALA A 214 -14.83 -9.91 -13.37
C ALA A 214 -13.45 -9.70 -13.99
N ARG A 215 -12.75 -8.61 -13.60
CA ARG A 215 -11.42 -8.28 -14.13
C ARG A 215 -10.49 -7.89 -13.01
N ALA A 216 -9.30 -8.51 -12.99
CA ALA A 216 -8.22 -8.10 -12.11
C ALA A 216 -7.52 -6.86 -12.69
N LEU A 217 -7.60 -5.75 -11.98
CA LEU A 217 -6.84 -4.55 -12.25
C LEU A 217 -5.54 -4.63 -11.46
N LYS A 218 -4.40 -4.45 -12.14
CA LYS A 218 -3.06 -4.52 -11.51
C LYS A 218 -2.22 -3.33 -11.95
N TRP A 219 -1.35 -2.88 -11.07
CA TRP A 219 -0.39 -1.82 -11.32
C TRP A 219 0.93 -2.13 -10.61
N TYR A 220 2.00 -1.44 -10.98
CA TYR A 220 3.28 -1.58 -10.29
C TYR A 220 3.19 -0.87 -8.93
N ALA A 221 3.58 -1.59 -7.88
CA ALA A 221 3.61 -1.03 -6.54
C ALA A 221 4.60 0.15 -6.47
N GLN A 222 4.20 1.22 -5.79
CA GLN A 222 5.10 2.32 -5.47
C GLN A 222 5.89 1.98 -4.20
N ASN A 223 7.17 2.31 -4.16
CA ASN A 223 8.06 1.95 -3.05
C ASN A 223 7.59 2.48 -1.68
N ASP A 224 6.90 3.60 -1.67
CA ASP A 224 6.35 4.25 -0.48
C ASP A 224 4.82 4.21 -0.41
N GLY A 225 4.15 3.55 -1.35
CA GLY A 225 2.69 3.45 -1.40
C GLY A 225 2.12 2.61 -0.24
N ILE A 226 1.18 3.20 0.49
CA ILE A 226 0.48 2.56 1.62
C ILE A 226 -0.92 2.13 1.23
N ILE A 227 -1.65 3.00 0.52
CA ILE A 227 -3.01 2.78 0.03
C ILE A 227 -3.06 3.22 -1.44
N TYR A 228 -3.87 2.53 -2.23
CA TYR A 228 -4.20 2.91 -3.60
C TYR A 228 -5.69 3.13 -3.71
N HIS A 229 -6.08 4.26 -4.31
CA HIS A 229 -7.47 4.56 -4.63
C HIS A 229 -7.75 4.21 -6.08
N VAL A 230 -8.62 3.24 -6.31
CA VAL A 230 -8.99 2.72 -7.65
C VAL A 230 -10.33 3.28 -8.05
N GLN A 231 -10.40 3.88 -9.22
CA GLN A 231 -11.65 4.28 -9.85
C GLN A 231 -11.88 3.52 -11.14
N VAL A 232 -13.10 3.03 -11.30
CA VAL A 232 -13.60 2.41 -12.55
C VAL A 232 -14.86 3.15 -12.96
N SER A 233 -14.98 3.47 -14.24
CA SER A 233 -16.13 4.20 -14.80
C SER A 233 -16.48 3.66 -16.19
N THR A 234 -17.71 3.85 -16.62
CA THR A 234 -18.12 3.71 -18.03
C THR A 234 -17.92 5.02 -18.83
N ASP A 235 -17.58 6.10 -18.13
CA ASP A 235 -17.28 7.42 -18.69
C ASP A 235 -15.78 7.74 -18.53
N SER A 236 -15.13 8.12 -19.63
CA SER A 236 -13.70 8.43 -19.66
C SER A 236 -13.31 9.67 -18.86
N THR A 237 -14.26 10.53 -18.54
CA THR A 237 -14.07 11.75 -17.73
C THR A 237 -14.19 11.48 -16.23
N PHE A 238 -14.74 10.32 -15.84
CA PHE A 238 -15.05 9.95 -14.46
C PHE A 238 -16.04 10.92 -13.78
N ALA A 239 -16.94 11.54 -14.53
CA ALA A 239 -18.03 12.33 -13.97
C ALA A 239 -18.93 11.47 -13.07
N THR A 240 -19.07 10.19 -13.42
CA THR A 240 -19.65 9.15 -12.56
C THR A 240 -18.70 7.98 -12.44
N THR A 241 -18.71 7.29 -11.29
CA THR A 241 -17.88 6.11 -11.09
C THR A 241 -18.72 4.85 -10.91
N TYR A 242 -18.33 3.79 -11.59
CA TYR A 242 -18.88 2.43 -11.38
C TYR A 242 -18.38 1.81 -10.07
N LYS A 243 -17.09 2.00 -9.79
CA LYS A 243 -16.43 1.64 -8.53
C LYS A 243 -15.44 2.74 -8.13
N SER A 244 -15.39 3.01 -6.83
CA SER A 244 -14.42 3.91 -6.21
C SER A 244 -14.04 3.27 -4.88
N VAL A 245 -12.80 2.80 -4.72
CA VAL A 245 -12.40 1.95 -3.60
C VAL A 245 -10.93 2.13 -3.25
N ASP A 246 -10.64 2.11 -1.95
CA ASP A 246 -9.29 2.08 -1.41
C ASP A 246 -8.83 0.63 -1.18
N VAL A 247 -7.61 0.31 -1.60
CA VAL A 247 -6.98 -0.99 -1.39
C VAL A 247 -5.55 -0.84 -0.88
N GLY A 248 -5.13 -1.71 0.02
CA GLY A 248 -3.76 -1.76 0.56
C GLY A 248 -2.84 -2.71 -0.22
N THR A 249 -3.18 -3.03 -1.46
CA THR A 249 -2.39 -3.89 -2.36
C THR A 249 -2.35 -3.27 -3.75
N ASN A 250 -1.42 -3.69 -4.59
CA ASN A 250 -1.29 -3.21 -5.96
C ASN A 250 -2.18 -3.95 -6.97
N ALA A 251 -3.32 -4.47 -6.50
CA ALA A 251 -4.32 -5.14 -7.32
C ALA A 251 -5.72 -4.98 -6.73
N TYR A 252 -6.72 -4.96 -7.62
CA TYR A 252 -8.15 -4.96 -7.28
C TYR A 252 -8.93 -5.76 -8.32
N THR A 253 -9.84 -6.63 -7.89
CA THR A 253 -10.74 -7.33 -8.81
C THR A 253 -12.08 -6.61 -8.84
N VAL A 254 -12.38 -5.96 -9.96
CA VAL A 254 -13.70 -5.40 -10.23
C VAL A 254 -14.63 -6.50 -10.71
N THR A 255 -15.85 -6.56 -10.17
CA THR A 255 -16.88 -7.60 -10.46
C THR A 255 -18.19 -6.95 -10.91
N GLY A 256 -19.08 -7.76 -11.48
CA GLY A 256 -20.40 -7.32 -11.93
C GLY A 256 -20.36 -6.50 -13.23
N LEU A 257 -19.29 -6.64 -14.01
CA LEU A 257 -19.12 -5.93 -15.27
C LEU A 257 -20.17 -6.41 -16.29
N ILE A 258 -20.73 -5.48 -17.05
CA ILE A 258 -21.81 -5.75 -18.00
C ILE A 258 -21.22 -5.99 -19.39
N PRO A 259 -21.55 -7.09 -20.06
CA PRO A 259 -21.16 -7.35 -21.43
C PRO A 259 -21.59 -6.22 -22.39
N GLY A 260 -20.76 -5.89 -23.37
CA GLY A 260 -20.95 -4.79 -24.32
C GLY A 260 -20.43 -3.44 -23.84
N ASN A 261 -20.13 -3.29 -22.54
CA ASN A 261 -19.67 -2.01 -22.02
C ASN A 261 -18.15 -1.90 -22.02
N ARG A 262 -17.68 -0.67 -22.31
CA ARG A 262 -16.31 -0.24 -22.11
C ARG A 262 -16.17 0.35 -20.72
N TYR A 263 -15.09 -0.03 -20.01
CA TYR A 263 -14.77 0.48 -18.69
C TYR A 263 -13.41 1.19 -18.74
N TYR A 264 -13.36 2.38 -18.16
CA TYR A 264 -12.17 3.17 -17.94
C TYR A 264 -11.74 3.02 -16.50
N TRP A 265 -10.44 3.04 -16.24
CA TRP A 265 -9.95 2.94 -14.89
C TRP A 265 -8.65 3.71 -14.70
N ARG A 266 -8.44 4.15 -13.49
CA ARG A 266 -7.27 4.88 -13.04
C ARG A 266 -7.01 4.62 -11.57
N VAL A 267 -5.77 4.86 -11.12
CA VAL A 267 -5.33 4.62 -9.74
C VAL A 267 -4.47 5.79 -9.29
N ASN A 268 -4.60 6.22 -8.03
CA ASN A 268 -3.62 7.06 -7.38
C ASN A 268 -3.01 6.35 -6.17
N THR A 269 -1.94 6.91 -5.63
CA THR A 269 -1.21 6.41 -4.45
C THR A 269 -1.37 7.38 -3.30
N ASN A 270 -1.68 6.87 -2.11
CA ASN A 270 -1.47 7.58 -0.85
C ASN A 270 -0.24 6.96 -0.16
N ASN A 271 0.80 7.77 0.06
CA ASN A 271 2.04 7.35 0.71
C ASN A 271 2.07 7.63 2.22
N GLY A 272 0.93 8.04 2.78
CA GLY A 272 0.79 8.40 4.19
C GLY A 272 1.00 9.89 4.47
N GLY A 273 1.80 10.59 3.67
CA GLY A 273 2.02 12.04 3.77
C GLY A 273 1.11 12.84 2.84
N ASN A 274 0.90 12.32 1.64
CA ASN A 274 0.07 12.96 0.61
C ASN A 274 -0.45 11.94 -0.41
N VAL A 275 -1.29 12.42 -1.32
CA VAL A 275 -1.92 11.62 -2.38
C VAL A 275 -1.39 12.10 -3.73
N SER A 276 -1.00 11.16 -4.59
CA SER A 276 -0.52 11.46 -5.94
C SER A 276 -1.64 11.93 -6.88
N ALA A 277 -1.26 12.47 -8.02
CA ALA A 277 -2.17 12.50 -9.18
C ALA A 277 -2.59 11.07 -9.54
N TYR A 278 -3.70 10.95 -10.29
CA TYR A 278 -4.07 9.66 -10.87
C TYR A 278 -3.09 9.24 -11.95
N SER A 279 -2.98 7.94 -12.16
CA SER A 279 -2.33 7.33 -13.32
C SER A 279 -2.94 7.81 -14.63
N THR A 280 -2.29 7.51 -15.75
CA THR A 280 -2.96 7.53 -17.05
C THR A 280 -4.22 6.69 -17.02
N VAL A 281 -5.26 7.14 -17.76
CA VAL A 281 -6.52 6.39 -17.87
C VAL A 281 -6.33 5.26 -18.87
N TRP A 282 -6.56 4.02 -18.41
CA TRP A 282 -6.65 2.85 -19.27
C TRP A 282 -8.10 2.40 -19.41
N ASN A 283 -8.38 1.60 -20.43
CA ASN A 283 -9.72 1.05 -20.65
C ASN A 283 -9.67 -0.40 -21.15
N PHE A 284 -10.78 -1.09 -20.94
CA PHE A 284 -11.05 -2.41 -21.48
C PHE A 284 -12.53 -2.55 -21.85
N LEU A 285 -12.83 -3.42 -22.78
CA LEU A 285 -14.18 -3.75 -23.22
C LEU A 285 -14.58 -5.13 -22.70
N ILE A 286 -15.75 -5.26 -22.12
CA ILE A 286 -16.35 -6.58 -21.84
C ILE A 286 -17.15 -7.00 -23.09
N SER A 287 -16.68 -8.07 -23.75
CA SER A 287 -17.33 -8.59 -24.93
C SER A 287 -18.76 -9.05 -24.61
N GLY A 288 -19.70 -8.77 -25.50
CA GLY A 288 -21.06 -9.30 -25.40
C GLY A 288 -21.07 -10.84 -25.57
N THR A 289 -22.10 -11.51 -25.11
CA THR A 289 -22.27 -12.98 -25.17
C THR A 289 -22.52 -13.51 -26.59
N GLY A 290 -22.19 -12.74 -27.61
CA GLY A 290 -22.18 -13.15 -28.99
C GLY A 290 -20.75 -13.19 -29.51
N ILE A 291 -20.15 -14.39 -29.57
CA ILE A 291 -18.87 -14.75 -30.19
C ILE A 291 -17.63 -14.62 -29.30
N ASP A 292 -17.10 -15.77 -28.95
CA ASP A 292 -15.76 -16.17 -28.49
C ASP A 292 -15.24 -15.65 -27.14
N SER A 293 -15.43 -16.50 -26.14
CA SER A 293 -14.61 -16.51 -24.91
C SER A 293 -13.16 -16.91 -25.26
N TYR A 294 -12.27 -15.94 -25.37
CA TYR A 294 -10.83 -16.23 -25.24
C TYR A 294 -10.48 -16.28 -23.76
N SER A 295 -10.23 -17.46 -23.23
CA SER A 295 -9.61 -17.66 -21.93
C SER A 295 -8.16 -17.16 -22.00
N GLU A 296 -7.71 -16.36 -21.04
CA GLU A 296 -6.30 -15.92 -20.95
C GLU A 296 -5.31 -17.10 -20.81
N GLU A 297 -5.77 -18.29 -20.49
CA GLU A 297 -4.93 -19.48 -20.33
C GLU A 297 -4.40 -20.08 -21.63
N ASN A 298 -4.96 -19.71 -22.81
CA ASN A 298 -4.56 -20.27 -24.11
C ASN A 298 -4.24 -19.23 -25.17
N GLN A 299 -3.74 -18.04 -24.77
CA GLN A 299 -3.35 -17.04 -25.76
C GLN A 299 -2.13 -17.51 -26.54
N ILE A 300 -2.27 -17.61 -27.89
CA ILE A 300 -1.17 -17.94 -28.78
C ILE A 300 -0.11 -16.82 -28.67
N SER A 301 1.10 -17.18 -28.30
CA SER A 301 2.21 -16.26 -28.18
C SER A 301 3.06 -16.27 -29.44
N VAL A 302 3.51 -15.08 -29.87
CA VAL A 302 4.37 -14.93 -31.04
C VAL A 302 5.64 -14.20 -30.63
N TYR A 303 6.77 -14.90 -30.70
CA TYR A 303 8.06 -14.37 -30.28
C TYR A 303 9.23 -14.92 -31.08
N PRO A 304 10.39 -14.19 -31.11
CA PRO A 304 10.53 -12.80 -30.73
C PRO A 304 9.75 -11.88 -31.68
N ASN A 305 9.23 -10.75 -31.17
CA ASN A 305 8.58 -9.74 -31.97
C ASN A 305 8.89 -8.35 -31.38
N PRO A 306 9.75 -7.52 -32.01
CA PRO A 306 10.35 -7.69 -33.34
C PRO A 306 11.37 -8.85 -33.50
N SER A 307 11.66 -9.27 -34.77
CA SER A 307 12.59 -10.34 -35.12
C SER A 307 13.35 -10.00 -36.41
N SER A 308 14.53 -10.61 -36.57
CA SER A 308 15.29 -10.57 -37.83
C SER A 308 14.73 -11.50 -38.92
N GLY A 309 13.55 -12.13 -38.67
CA GLY A 309 12.85 -13.00 -39.61
C GLY A 309 12.21 -14.22 -38.98
N PRO A 310 12.87 -14.97 -38.07
CA PRO A 310 12.25 -16.13 -37.43
C PRO A 310 11.30 -15.74 -36.32
N PHE A 311 10.06 -16.26 -36.37
CA PHE A 311 9.01 -16.11 -35.36
C PHE A 311 8.53 -17.48 -34.90
N VAL A 312 8.32 -17.66 -33.60
CA VAL A 312 7.72 -18.85 -33.02
C VAL A 312 6.30 -18.52 -32.58
N PHE A 313 5.34 -19.24 -33.09
CA PHE A 313 3.96 -19.27 -32.65
C PHE A 313 3.80 -20.43 -31.66
N SER A 314 3.40 -20.18 -30.43
CA SER A 314 3.23 -21.19 -29.38
C SER A 314 1.83 -21.17 -28.79
N ASN A 315 1.43 -22.23 -28.08
CA ASN A 315 0.09 -22.48 -27.59
C ASN A 315 -0.94 -22.66 -28.71
N LEU A 316 -0.51 -23.25 -29.84
CA LEU A 316 -1.38 -23.58 -30.95
C LEU A 316 -2.16 -24.86 -30.64
N GLU A 317 -3.44 -24.90 -31.02
CA GLU A 317 -4.25 -26.09 -30.99
C GLU A 317 -4.02 -26.94 -32.26
N LYS A 318 -4.51 -28.16 -32.25
CA LYS A 318 -4.44 -29.01 -33.46
C LYS A 318 -5.24 -28.37 -34.59
N GLU A 319 -4.63 -28.40 -35.83
CA GLU A 319 -5.25 -27.92 -37.08
C GLU A 319 -5.51 -26.40 -37.14
N ASN A 320 -4.69 -25.60 -36.46
CA ASN A 320 -4.67 -24.17 -36.69
C ASN A 320 -4.13 -23.85 -38.09
N THR A 321 -4.79 -22.95 -38.79
CA THR A 321 -4.26 -22.33 -40.01
C THR A 321 -3.67 -20.98 -39.65
N ILE A 322 -2.36 -20.80 -39.93
CA ILE A 322 -1.66 -19.52 -39.81
C ILE A 322 -1.56 -18.91 -41.20
N GLU A 323 -2.00 -17.66 -41.35
CA GLU A 323 -1.87 -16.91 -42.58
C GLU A 323 -1.22 -15.55 -42.27
N ILE A 324 -0.17 -15.19 -43.05
CA ILE A 324 0.60 -13.95 -42.93
C ILE A 324 0.29 -13.06 -44.10
N PHE A 325 0.08 -11.78 -43.82
CA PHE A 325 -0.27 -10.76 -44.80
C PHE A 325 0.77 -9.63 -44.80
N ASP A 326 1.04 -9.06 -45.95
CA ASP A 326 1.76 -7.79 -46.04
C ASP A 326 0.83 -6.62 -45.71
N ILE A 327 1.37 -5.38 -45.67
CA ILE A 327 0.63 -4.17 -45.36
C ILE A 327 -0.51 -3.84 -46.32
N THR A 328 -0.52 -4.48 -47.51
CA THR A 328 -1.59 -4.30 -48.53
C THR A 328 -2.73 -5.31 -48.34
N GLY A 329 -2.59 -6.25 -47.36
CA GLY A 329 -3.55 -7.32 -47.11
C GLY A 329 -3.36 -8.54 -48.03
N ARG A 330 -2.30 -8.57 -48.84
CA ARG A 330 -1.98 -9.74 -49.68
C ARG A 330 -1.38 -10.84 -48.80
N SER A 331 -1.93 -12.07 -48.93
CA SER A 331 -1.37 -13.26 -48.26
C SER A 331 -0.03 -13.61 -48.84
N ILE A 332 1.02 -13.69 -47.99
CA ILE A 332 2.39 -14.04 -48.35
C ILE A 332 2.80 -15.43 -47.85
N LEU A 333 2.06 -16.00 -46.90
CA LEU A 333 2.24 -17.34 -46.37
C LEU A 333 0.92 -17.82 -45.79
N LYS A 334 0.57 -19.09 -46.09
CA LYS A 334 -0.54 -19.80 -45.47
C LYS A 334 -0.12 -21.23 -45.16
N THR A 335 -0.31 -21.68 -43.92
CA THR A 335 0.09 -23.02 -43.51
C THR A 335 -0.89 -23.58 -42.48
N ILE A 336 -1.09 -24.90 -42.48
CA ILE A 336 -1.86 -25.64 -41.48
C ILE A 336 -0.85 -26.26 -40.51
N VAL A 337 -1.06 -26.02 -39.23
CA VAL A 337 -0.18 -26.41 -38.14
C VAL A 337 -0.84 -27.47 -37.29
N LYS A 338 -0.16 -28.56 -36.99
CA LYS A 338 -0.63 -29.70 -36.20
C LYS A 338 0.03 -29.76 -34.80
N ASN A 339 1.11 -29.00 -34.63
CA ASN A 339 1.91 -29.00 -33.39
C ASN A 339 1.56 -27.77 -32.52
N PRO A 340 1.73 -27.86 -31.20
CA PRO A 340 1.43 -26.76 -30.29
C PRO A 340 2.42 -25.59 -30.45
N SER A 341 3.50 -25.76 -31.19
CA SER A 341 4.45 -24.69 -31.53
C SER A 341 4.88 -24.82 -32.99
N TYR A 342 4.98 -23.70 -33.68
CA TYR A 342 5.39 -23.66 -35.08
C TYR A 342 6.27 -22.44 -35.37
N LYS A 343 7.39 -22.69 -36.07
CA LYS A 343 8.34 -21.64 -36.45
C LYS A 343 8.08 -21.21 -37.91
N ILE A 344 7.91 -19.89 -38.08
CA ILE A 344 7.81 -19.23 -39.38
C ILE A 344 9.08 -18.39 -39.57
N ASP A 345 9.70 -18.49 -40.75
CA ASP A 345 10.88 -17.68 -41.09
C ASP A 345 10.53 -16.73 -42.23
N LEU A 346 10.59 -15.43 -41.93
CA LEU A 346 10.38 -14.33 -42.86
C LEU A 346 11.69 -13.59 -43.20
N SER A 347 12.86 -14.13 -42.89
CA SER A 347 14.17 -13.50 -43.13
C SER A 347 14.43 -13.17 -44.60
N ASN A 348 13.76 -13.85 -45.55
CA ASN A 348 13.80 -13.60 -46.97
C ASN A 348 12.75 -12.58 -47.47
N LYS A 349 11.98 -11.96 -46.56
CA LYS A 349 10.99 -10.95 -46.86
C LYS A 349 11.52 -9.55 -46.55
N ALA A 350 10.90 -8.54 -47.10
CA ALA A 350 11.28 -7.15 -46.84
C ALA A 350 11.12 -6.83 -45.34
N LYS A 351 11.99 -5.97 -44.81
CA LYS A 351 11.84 -5.43 -43.46
C LYS A 351 10.58 -4.58 -43.36
N GLY A 352 9.84 -4.70 -42.26
CA GLY A 352 8.60 -3.96 -42.07
C GLY A 352 7.57 -4.69 -41.24
N ILE A 353 6.35 -4.20 -41.32
CA ILE A 353 5.19 -4.71 -40.57
C ILE A 353 4.44 -5.73 -41.44
N TYR A 354 4.13 -6.87 -40.82
CA TYR A 354 3.27 -7.91 -41.36
C TYR A 354 2.15 -8.19 -40.38
N PHE A 355 1.00 -8.65 -40.89
CA PHE A 355 -0.13 -9.07 -40.09
C PHE A 355 -0.28 -10.58 -40.15
N TYR A 356 -0.75 -11.19 -39.06
CA TYR A 356 -1.10 -12.61 -39.07
C TYR A 356 -2.54 -12.82 -38.66
N SER A 357 -3.15 -13.87 -39.18
CA SER A 357 -4.43 -14.42 -38.77
C SER A 357 -4.29 -15.89 -38.49
N ILE A 358 -4.82 -16.33 -37.35
CA ILE A 358 -4.87 -17.74 -36.96
C ILE A 358 -6.32 -18.15 -36.93
N THR A 359 -6.66 -19.24 -37.61
CA THR A 359 -8.01 -19.82 -37.67
C THR A 359 -7.97 -21.29 -37.31
N ASN A 360 -9.02 -21.79 -36.64
CA ASN A 360 -9.25 -23.21 -36.39
C ASN A 360 -10.64 -23.57 -36.95
N GLN A 361 -10.73 -24.60 -37.78
CA GLN A 361 -11.99 -25.00 -38.44
C GLN A 361 -12.76 -23.79 -39.05
N ASN A 362 -12.03 -22.90 -39.73
CA ASN A 362 -12.55 -21.65 -40.31
C ASN A 362 -13.10 -20.59 -39.32
N LYS A 363 -12.98 -20.83 -38.02
CA LYS A 363 -13.24 -19.80 -37.01
C LYS A 363 -11.98 -19.02 -36.69
N LYS A 364 -12.06 -17.70 -36.64
CA LYS A 364 -10.92 -16.85 -36.28
C LYS A 364 -10.56 -17.05 -34.82
N VAL A 365 -9.29 -17.43 -34.55
CA VAL A 365 -8.77 -17.68 -33.22
C VAL A 365 -8.01 -16.45 -32.71
N GLN A 366 -7.07 -15.93 -33.50
CA GLN A 366 -6.26 -14.76 -33.13
C GLN A 366 -5.77 -14.02 -34.37
N GLN A 367 -5.52 -12.72 -34.20
CA GLN A 367 -4.81 -11.91 -35.20
C GLN A 367 -3.85 -10.95 -34.49
N GLY A 368 -2.81 -10.54 -35.19
CA GLY A 368 -1.88 -9.57 -34.66
C GLY A 368 -0.89 -9.08 -35.72
N LYS A 369 0.12 -8.36 -35.26
CA LYS A 369 1.22 -7.86 -36.11
C LYS A 369 2.54 -8.46 -35.68
N ILE A 370 3.44 -8.67 -36.66
CA ILE A 370 4.84 -9.03 -36.46
C ILE A 370 5.71 -8.03 -37.19
N ILE A 371 6.91 -7.78 -36.69
CA ILE A 371 7.84 -6.78 -37.22
C ILE A 371 9.13 -7.49 -37.58
N VAL A 372 9.48 -7.43 -38.86
CA VAL A 372 10.79 -7.92 -39.43
C VAL A 372 11.75 -6.73 -39.43
N GLN A 373 12.91 -6.88 -38.76
CA GLN A 373 13.98 -5.85 -38.65
C GLN A 373 15.23 -6.23 -39.47
#